data_60eb00ef8ce94b1c14cb9db56008ee04
#
_entry.id   60eb00ef8ce94b1c14cb9db56008ee04
#
_cell.length_a   1.000
_cell.length_b   1.000
_cell.length_c   1.000
_cell.angle_alpha   90.00
_cell.angle_beta   90.00
_cell.angle_gamma   90.00
#
_symmetry.space_group_name_H-M   'P 1'
#
loop_
_entity.id
_entity.type
_entity.pdbx_description
1 polymer ?
#
loop_
_entity_poly.entity_id
_entity_poly.type
_entity_poly.pdbx_seq_one_letter_code
_entity_poly.pdbx_strand_id
1 'polypeptide(L)'
;GRATICLQGAHVVNFRPKSQLAPVVWVSDAAKFAPGKSIRGGAPVCWPWFGAHDTESGYPAHGFARTVPWQVTGSRKRNDARTEITLQLVDNEQTRTQWPHPTRLTLTVVVGDKLEMRLATTNTGDVPVKIGEALHTYLQISDIGAVSVAGLECCDYHDKVDNFARKTQRGDIAFNGEVDRVYVDTPADCVIVDAGLKRRIRIAKTGSLST
;
A
#
# COMPACT_ATOMS: atom_id res chain seq x y z
N GLY A 1 -10.95 13.65 9.28
CA GLY A 1 -10.30 13.53 7.97
C GLY A 1 -11.28 13.23 6.85
N ARG A 2 -10.79 13.30 5.64
CA ARG A 2 -11.53 12.98 4.41
C ARG A 2 -10.66 12.06 3.54
N ALA A 3 -11.26 11.02 2.96
CA ALA A 3 -10.61 10.14 1.99
C ALA A 3 -11.46 9.98 0.74
N THR A 4 -10.82 9.65 -0.38
CA THR A 4 -11.46 9.26 -1.63
C THR A 4 -10.94 7.87 -2.00
N ILE A 5 -11.86 6.96 -2.29
CA ILE A 5 -11.55 5.57 -2.66
C ILE A 5 -12.14 5.29 -4.03
N CYS A 6 -11.32 4.87 -4.96
CA CYS A 6 -11.76 4.37 -6.26
C CYS A 6 -12.18 2.90 -6.11
N LEU A 7 -13.36 2.52 -6.61
CA LEU A 7 -13.83 1.13 -6.51
C LEU A 7 -13.00 0.15 -7.34
N GLN A 8 -12.39 0.62 -8.44
CA GLN A 8 -11.37 -0.17 -9.09
C GLN A 8 -10.13 -0.23 -8.19
N GLY A 9 -9.75 -1.44 -7.79
CA GLY A 9 -8.59 -1.70 -6.93
C GLY A 9 -8.80 -1.38 -5.45
N ALA A 10 -10.00 -1.02 -4.99
CA ALA A 10 -10.26 -0.47 -3.66
C ALA A 10 -9.25 0.64 -3.29
N HIS A 11 -8.86 1.41 -4.29
CA HIS A 11 -7.67 2.24 -4.29
C HIS A 11 -7.93 3.56 -3.57
N VAL A 12 -7.29 3.77 -2.41
CA VAL A 12 -7.33 5.07 -1.72
C VAL A 12 -6.47 6.05 -2.52
N VAL A 13 -7.12 7.01 -3.18
CA VAL A 13 -6.46 8.00 -4.04
C VAL A 13 -6.27 9.35 -3.36
N ASN A 14 -6.91 9.58 -2.23
CA ASN A 14 -6.70 10.78 -1.42
C ASN A 14 -6.97 10.48 0.05
N PHE A 15 -6.17 11.07 0.91
CA PHE A 15 -6.47 11.19 2.33
C PHE A 15 -5.91 12.51 2.87
N ARG A 16 -6.77 13.27 3.56
CA ARG A 16 -6.41 14.53 4.21
C ARG A 16 -7.01 14.60 5.62
N PRO A 17 -6.20 14.63 6.68
CA PRO A 17 -6.63 14.94 8.04
C PRO A 17 -7.22 16.35 8.11
N LYS A 18 -8.15 16.60 9.03
CA LYS A 18 -8.72 17.96 9.21
C LYS A 18 -7.67 19.01 9.58
N SER A 19 -6.66 18.61 10.32
CA SER A 19 -5.56 19.47 10.79
C SER A 19 -4.53 19.81 9.72
N GLN A 20 -4.64 19.24 8.51
CA GLN A 20 -3.64 19.40 7.45
C GLN A 20 -4.25 20.09 6.21
N LEU A 21 -3.50 21.02 5.63
CA LEU A 21 -3.87 21.66 4.35
C LEU A 21 -3.53 20.74 3.17
N ALA A 22 -2.35 20.10 3.20
CA ALA A 22 -1.92 19.18 2.17
C ALA A 22 -2.41 17.74 2.45
N PRO A 23 -2.73 16.95 1.40
CA PRO A 23 -3.06 15.55 1.56
C PRO A 23 -1.84 14.75 2.07
N VAL A 24 -2.08 13.57 2.62
CA VAL A 24 -1.05 12.61 3.03
C VAL A 24 -0.72 11.65 1.89
N VAL A 25 -1.73 11.26 1.12
CA VAL A 25 -1.61 10.35 -0.01
C VAL A 25 -1.38 11.16 -1.28
N TRP A 26 -0.38 10.75 -2.08
CA TRP A 26 -0.01 11.37 -3.34
C TRP A 26 -0.55 10.58 -4.54
N VAL A 27 -1.04 11.28 -5.55
CA VAL A 27 -1.39 10.73 -6.86
C VAL A 27 -0.75 11.60 -7.93
N SER A 28 -0.19 10.99 -8.96
CA SER A 28 0.43 11.69 -10.09
C SER A 28 -0.61 12.51 -10.85
N ASP A 29 -0.26 13.73 -11.24
CA ASP A 29 -1.10 14.57 -12.13
C ASP A 29 -1.31 13.91 -13.51
N ALA A 30 -0.39 13.03 -13.91
CA ALA A 30 -0.49 12.24 -15.14
C ALA A 30 -1.21 10.89 -14.93
N ALA A 31 -1.81 10.64 -13.75
CA ALA A 31 -2.50 9.39 -13.48
C ALA A 31 -3.73 9.22 -14.38
N LYS A 32 -3.86 8.05 -14.98
CA LYS A 32 -5.00 7.70 -15.82
C LYS A 32 -6.00 6.87 -15.01
N PHE A 33 -7.22 7.40 -14.85
CA PHE A 33 -8.34 6.70 -14.24
C PHE A 33 -9.15 6.01 -15.35
N ALA A 34 -8.67 4.84 -15.78
CA ALA A 34 -9.30 4.08 -16.85
C ALA A 34 -9.53 2.63 -16.43
N PRO A 35 -10.62 1.99 -16.93
CA PRO A 35 -10.91 0.59 -16.62
C PRO A 35 -9.73 -0.35 -16.93
N GLY A 36 -9.41 -1.24 -16.00
CA GLY A 36 -8.33 -2.22 -16.14
C GLY A 36 -6.91 -1.65 -16.10
N LYS A 37 -6.74 -0.34 -15.88
CA LYS A 37 -5.41 0.30 -15.76
C LYS A 37 -5.09 0.62 -14.31
N SER A 38 -3.84 0.40 -13.90
CA SER A 38 -3.39 0.82 -12.57
C SER A 38 -3.28 2.35 -12.50
N ILE A 39 -3.76 2.94 -11.41
CA ILE A 39 -3.62 4.36 -11.09
C ILE A 39 -2.20 4.59 -10.54
N ARG A 40 -1.48 5.59 -11.06
CA ARG A 40 -0.14 5.95 -10.56
C ARG A 40 -0.25 6.83 -9.33
N GLY A 41 0.18 6.29 -8.19
CA GLY A 41 0.04 6.95 -6.88
C GLY A 41 -1.06 6.31 -6.03
N GLY A 42 -1.51 6.99 -4.98
CA GLY A 42 -2.49 6.45 -4.05
C GLY A 42 -1.93 5.35 -3.15
N ALA A 43 -2.78 4.43 -2.74
CA ALA A 43 -2.41 3.23 -2.01
C ALA A 43 -2.92 1.99 -2.75
N PRO A 44 -2.24 1.56 -3.84
CA PRO A 44 -2.65 0.38 -4.57
C PRO A 44 -2.48 -0.90 -3.74
N VAL A 45 -3.44 -1.81 -3.89
CA VAL A 45 -3.38 -3.16 -3.32
C VAL A 45 -2.62 -4.07 -4.29
N CYS A 46 -1.45 -4.54 -3.88
CA CYS A 46 -0.71 -5.57 -4.60
C CYS A 46 -1.12 -6.93 -4.05
N TRP A 47 -1.71 -7.79 -4.89
CA TRP A 47 -2.22 -9.11 -4.53
C TRP A 47 -2.62 -9.89 -5.82
N PRO A 48 -2.48 -11.22 -5.91
CA PRO A 48 -2.00 -12.17 -4.91
C PRO A 48 -0.47 -12.42 -4.96
N TRP A 49 0.27 -11.67 -5.74
CA TRP A 49 1.74 -11.66 -5.74
C TRP A 49 2.29 -10.24 -5.75
N PHE A 50 3.52 -10.09 -5.28
CA PHE A 50 4.25 -8.84 -5.30
C PHE A 50 5.45 -8.94 -6.25
N GLY A 51 5.68 -7.94 -7.09
CA GLY A 51 6.68 -7.99 -8.16
C GLY A 51 6.15 -8.66 -9.42
N ALA A 52 7.06 -9.21 -10.23
CA ALA A 52 6.73 -10.06 -11.38
C ALA A 52 6.13 -11.39 -10.88
N HIS A 53 5.32 -12.03 -11.71
CA HIS A 53 4.84 -13.38 -11.41
C HIS A 53 5.99 -14.39 -11.61
N ASP A 54 6.10 -15.38 -10.73
CA ASP A 54 7.25 -16.30 -10.69
C ASP A 54 7.40 -17.14 -11.98
N THR A 55 6.29 -17.50 -12.63
CA THR A 55 6.28 -18.40 -13.80
C THR A 55 5.65 -17.80 -15.04
N GLU A 56 4.69 -16.89 -14.90
CA GLU A 56 3.87 -16.36 -15.99
C GLU A 56 4.25 -14.92 -16.33
N SER A 57 5.15 -14.73 -17.29
CA SER A 57 5.63 -13.40 -17.70
C SER A 57 4.55 -12.50 -18.32
N GLY A 58 3.44 -13.08 -18.79
CA GLY A 58 2.28 -12.36 -19.31
C GLY A 58 1.33 -11.80 -18.24
N TYR A 59 1.52 -12.20 -16.98
CA TYR A 59 0.66 -11.71 -15.89
C TYR A 59 1.14 -10.34 -15.38
N PRO A 60 0.22 -9.51 -14.87
CA PRO A 60 0.56 -8.16 -14.46
C PRO A 60 1.51 -8.17 -13.24
N ALA A 61 2.54 -7.35 -13.26
CA ALA A 61 3.37 -7.15 -12.06
C ALA A 61 2.50 -6.67 -10.88
N HIS A 62 2.80 -7.16 -9.68
CA HIS A 62 2.09 -6.87 -8.43
C HIS A 62 0.64 -7.39 -8.37
N GLY A 63 0.32 -8.43 -9.13
CA GLY A 63 -1.01 -9.01 -9.17
C GLY A 63 -2.06 -8.13 -9.84
N PHE A 64 -3.30 -8.57 -9.79
CA PHE A 64 -4.42 -7.95 -10.48
C PHE A 64 -5.36 -7.13 -9.56
N ALA A 65 -5.25 -7.25 -8.26
CA ALA A 65 -6.22 -6.66 -7.32
C ALA A 65 -6.43 -5.15 -7.53
N ARG A 66 -5.37 -4.42 -7.93
CA ARG A 66 -5.41 -2.96 -8.18
C ARG A 66 -6.08 -2.55 -9.48
N THR A 67 -6.41 -3.48 -10.37
CA THR A 67 -6.96 -3.18 -11.71
C THR A 67 -8.38 -3.70 -11.92
N VAL A 68 -8.89 -4.49 -10.97
CA VAL A 68 -10.23 -5.08 -11.04
C VAL A 68 -11.23 -4.35 -10.15
N PRO A 69 -12.54 -4.46 -10.42
CA PRO A 69 -13.58 -3.89 -9.58
C PRO A 69 -13.62 -4.51 -8.19
N TRP A 70 -13.93 -3.68 -7.19
CA TRP A 70 -14.28 -4.08 -5.84
C TRP A 70 -15.67 -3.55 -5.51
N GLN A 71 -16.38 -4.23 -4.64
CA GLN A 71 -17.68 -3.81 -4.14
C GLN A 71 -17.61 -3.40 -2.68
N VAL A 72 -18.39 -2.40 -2.31
CA VAL A 72 -18.59 -2.04 -0.90
C VAL A 72 -19.52 -3.06 -0.27
N THR A 73 -19.02 -3.76 0.75
CA THR A 73 -19.79 -4.78 1.48
C THR A 73 -20.30 -4.27 2.83
N GLY A 74 -19.76 -3.15 3.30
CA GLY A 74 -20.20 -2.54 4.55
C GLY A 74 -19.68 -1.11 4.70
N SER A 75 -20.48 -0.30 5.42
CA SER A 75 -20.09 1.05 5.82
C SER A 75 -20.74 1.36 7.15
N ARG A 76 -19.97 1.90 8.08
CA ARG A 76 -20.49 2.31 9.39
C ARG A 76 -19.74 3.49 9.99
N LYS A 77 -20.44 4.29 10.76
CA LYS A 77 -19.82 5.24 11.69
C LYS A 77 -19.42 4.48 12.95
N ARG A 78 -18.17 4.62 13.36
CA ARG A 78 -17.68 4.04 14.61
C ARG A 78 -18.04 4.91 15.80
N ASN A 79 -18.03 4.34 17.01
CA ASN A 79 -18.31 5.06 18.26
C ASN A 79 -17.33 6.22 18.53
N ASP A 80 -16.12 6.12 17.97
CA ASP A 80 -15.06 7.15 18.04
C ASP A 80 -15.17 8.21 16.92
N ALA A 81 -16.34 8.36 16.31
CA ALA A 81 -16.67 9.29 15.23
C ALA A 81 -15.87 9.09 13.93
N ARG A 82 -15.11 8.02 13.78
CA ARG A 82 -14.47 7.62 12.53
C ARG A 82 -15.46 6.91 11.61
N THR A 83 -15.19 6.95 10.31
CA THR A 83 -15.96 6.19 9.31
C THR A 83 -15.17 4.96 8.88
N GLU A 84 -15.81 3.81 8.90
CA GLU A 84 -15.26 2.54 8.41
C GLU A 84 -16.00 2.11 7.15
N ILE A 85 -15.25 1.69 6.14
CA ILE A 85 -15.76 1.12 4.89
C ILE A 85 -15.04 -0.19 4.65
N THR A 86 -15.78 -1.25 4.32
CA THR A 86 -15.25 -2.54 3.91
C THR A 86 -15.55 -2.78 2.46
N LEU A 87 -14.51 -3.13 1.70
CA LEU A 87 -14.60 -3.47 0.29
C LEU A 87 -14.13 -4.91 0.10
N GLN A 88 -14.70 -5.60 -0.87
CA GLN A 88 -14.33 -6.95 -1.26
C GLN A 88 -14.05 -6.99 -2.76
N LEU A 89 -12.99 -7.69 -3.14
CA LEU A 89 -12.65 -7.94 -4.54
C LEU A 89 -13.76 -8.76 -5.20
N VAL A 90 -14.13 -8.36 -6.42
CA VAL A 90 -15.11 -9.08 -7.25
C VAL A 90 -14.36 -9.97 -8.22
N ASP A 91 -14.48 -11.28 -8.03
CA ASP A 91 -13.91 -12.26 -8.93
C ASP A 91 -14.59 -12.25 -10.30
N ASN A 92 -13.81 -12.51 -11.33
CA ASN A 92 -14.27 -12.75 -12.68
C ASN A 92 -13.48 -13.92 -13.30
N GLU A 93 -13.79 -14.27 -14.53
CA GLU A 93 -13.13 -15.38 -15.23
C GLU A 93 -11.61 -15.17 -15.35
N GLN A 94 -11.18 -13.97 -15.68
CA GLN A 94 -9.76 -13.62 -15.80
C GLN A 94 -9.02 -13.74 -14.47
N THR A 95 -9.60 -13.26 -13.37
CA THR A 95 -8.97 -13.36 -12.04
C THR A 95 -8.88 -14.82 -11.59
N ARG A 96 -9.90 -15.62 -11.83
CA ARG A 96 -9.89 -17.06 -11.53
C ARG A 96 -8.88 -17.85 -12.35
N THR A 97 -8.65 -17.45 -13.61
CA THR A 97 -7.60 -18.04 -14.45
C THR A 97 -6.20 -17.73 -13.89
N GLN A 98 -5.97 -16.48 -13.45
CA GLN A 98 -4.67 -16.07 -12.92
C GLN A 98 -4.43 -16.56 -11.48
N TRP A 99 -5.50 -16.80 -10.73
CA TRP A 99 -5.47 -17.25 -9.34
C TRP A 99 -6.55 -18.30 -9.09
N PRO A 100 -6.29 -19.57 -9.44
CA PRO A 100 -7.28 -20.66 -9.34
C PRO A 100 -7.39 -21.22 -7.90
N HIS A 101 -7.37 -20.34 -6.90
CA HIS A 101 -7.47 -20.69 -5.50
C HIS A 101 -8.68 -20.04 -4.86
N PRO A 102 -9.54 -20.80 -4.16
CA PRO A 102 -10.69 -20.25 -3.50
C PRO A 102 -10.26 -19.34 -2.32
N THR A 103 -10.26 -18.05 -2.58
CA THR A 103 -9.86 -17.03 -1.60
C THR A 103 -10.84 -15.87 -1.61
N ARG A 104 -10.94 -15.19 -0.47
CA ARG A 104 -11.68 -13.93 -0.34
C ARG A 104 -10.71 -12.84 0.11
N LEU A 105 -10.64 -11.77 -0.67
CA LEU A 105 -9.82 -10.60 -0.35
C LEU A 105 -10.72 -9.44 0.07
N THR A 106 -10.45 -8.87 1.24
CA THR A 106 -11.17 -7.70 1.76
C THR A 106 -10.21 -6.61 2.16
N LEU A 107 -10.62 -5.36 1.93
CA LEU A 107 -9.93 -4.17 2.42
C LEU A 107 -10.87 -3.38 3.31
N THR A 108 -10.50 -3.19 4.58
CA THR A 108 -11.21 -2.29 5.49
C THR A 108 -10.43 -0.99 5.61
N VAL A 109 -11.10 0.12 5.34
CA VAL A 109 -10.53 1.47 5.42
C VAL A 109 -11.25 2.23 6.53
N VAL A 110 -10.50 2.75 7.50
CA VAL A 110 -11.03 3.58 8.58
C VAL A 110 -10.47 4.99 8.46
N VAL A 111 -11.37 5.96 8.33
CA VAL A 111 -11.06 7.37 8.07
C VAL A 111 -11.41 8.22 9.28
N GLY A 112 -10.41 8.88 9.82
CA GLY A 112 -10.52 9.84 10.94
C GLY A 112 -9.40 10.87 10.85
N ASP A 113 -8.75 11.19 11.95
CA ASP A 113 -7.53 12.01 11.95
C ASP A 113 -6.32 11.24 11.45
N LYS A 114 -6.42 9.92 11.42
CA LYS A 114 -5.51 9.00 10.75
C LYS A 114 -6.27 8.13 9.75
N LEU A 115 -5.55 7.59 8.79
CA LEU A 115 -6.01 6.56 7.87
C LEU A 115 -5.54 5.20 8.39
N GLU A 116 -6.47 4.25 8.51
CA GLU A 116 -6.13 2.86 8.78
C GLU A 116 -6.59 2.02 7.58
N MET A 117 -5.74 1.15 7.10
CA MET A 117 -6.04 0.21 6.03
C MET A 117 -5.71 -1.19 6.50
N ARG A 118 -6.66 -2.11 6.41
CA ARG A 118 -6.48 -3.52 6.77
C ARG A 118 -6.83 -4.38 5.57
N LEU A 119 -5.82 -4.99 4.99
CA LEU A 119 -5.96 -6.01 3.96
C LEU A 119 -6.08 -7.37 4.63
N ALA A 120 -7.04 -8.17 4.22
CA ALA A 120 -7.25 -9.50 4.79
C ALA A 120 -7.57 -10.50 3.66
N THR A 121 -6.71 -11.52 3.54
CA THR A 121 -6.91 -12.66 2.66
C THR A 121 -7.44 -13.83 3.49
N THR A 122 -8.60 -14.37 3.10
CA THR A 122 -9.17 -15.58 3.69
C THR A 122 -9.05 -16.71 2.67
N ASN A 123 -8.31 -17.75 2.97
CA ASN A 123 -8.38 -19.00 2.23
C ASN A 123 -9.72 -19.68 2.54
N THR A 124 -10.55 -19.87 1.53
CA THR A 124 -11.88 -20.53 1.66
C THR A 124 -11.87 -21.95 1.11
N GLY A 125 -10.70 -22.43 0.66
CA GLY A 125 -10.49 -23.81 0.23
C GLY A 125 -9.75 -24.63 1.29
N ASP A 126 -9.54 -25.90 0.97
CA ASP A 126 -8.97 -26.90 1.90
C ASP A 126 -7.45 -27.04 1.76
N VAL A 127 -6.85 -26.39 0.74
CA VAL A 127 -5.41 -26.48 0.46
C VAL A 127 -4.73 -25.18 0.85
N PRO A 128 -3.59 -25.23 1.56
CA PRO A 128 -2.80 -24.03 1.85
C PRO A 128 -2.38 -23.30 0.58
N VAL A 129 -2.43 -21.96 0.59
CA VAL A 129 -1.98 -21.12 -0.51
C VAL A 129 -0.89 -20.18 -0.04
N LYS A 130 0.08 -19.91 -0.92
CA LYS A 130 1.12 -18.90 -0.69
C LYS A 130 0.73 -17.62 -1.41
N ILE A 131 0.72 -16.51 -0.69
CA ILE A 131 0.41 -15.19 -1.24
C ILE A 131 1.59 -14.24 -1.06
N GLY A 132 1.70 -13.27 -1.99
CA GLY A 132 2.49 -12.06 -1.82
C GLY A 132 1.55 -10.87 -1.84
N GLU A 133 1.57 -10.05 -0.78
CA GLU A 133 0.67 -8.89 -0.70
C GLU A 133 1.39 -7.65 -0.17
N ALA A 134 0.93 -6.47 -0.61
CA ALA A 134 1.39 -5.20 -0.08
C ALA A 134 0.35 -4.10 -0.25
N LEU A 135 0.34 -3.15 0.67
CA LEU A 135 -0.28 -1.84 0.52
C LEU A 135 0.81 -0.86 0.05
N HIS A 136 0.94 -0.69 -1.27
CA HIS A 136 2.02 0.08 -1.89
C HIS A 136 1.71 1.58 -1.88
N THR A 137 1.79 2.21 -0.71
CA THR A 137 1.32 3.58 -0.49
C THR A 137 2.32 4.62 -0.99
N TYR A 138 1.83 5.57 -1.81
CA TYR A 138 2.55 6.77 -2.24
C TYR A 138 2.18 7.93 -1.32
N LEU A 139 3.18 8.58 -0.77
CA LEU A 139 3.00 9.65 0.20
C LEU A 139 3.37 11.01 -0.38
N GLN A 140 2.52 12.01 -0.10
CA GLN A 140 2.77 13.38 -0.52
C GLN A 140 3.88 13.98 0.32
N ILE A 141 4.90 14.50 -0.33
CA ILE A 141 6.03 15.21 0.28
C ILE A 141 6.22 16.57 -0.39
N SER A 142 7.00 17.46 0.25
CA SER A 142 7.36 18.75 -0.34
C SER A 142 8.36 18.59 -1.47
N ASP A 143 9.53 18.05 -1.15
CA ASP A 143 10.64 17.81 -2.06
C ASP A 143 11.45 16.63 -1.55
N ILE A 144 11.93 15.76 -2.45
CA ILE A 144 12.66 14.54 -2.08
C ILE A 144 14.00 14.84 -1.39
N GLY A 145 14.66 15.94 -1.74
CA GLY A 145 15.91 16.36 -1.10
C GLY A 145 15.71 17.02 0.26
N ALA A 146 14.46 17.36 0.64
CA ALA A 146 14.12 18.03 1.90
C ALA A 146 13.46 17.10 2.91
N VAL A 147 13.41 15.79 2.63
CA VAL A 147 12.78 14.79 3.51
C VAL A 147 13.78 13.73 3.94
N SER A 148 13.53 13.15 5.10
CA SER A 148 14.21 11.93 5.56
C SER A 148 13.20 10.92 6.07
N VAL A 149 13.61 9.64 6.17
CA VAL A 149 12.81 8.59 6.80
C VAL A 149 13.55 8.05 8.00
N ALA A 150 12.98 8.25 9.18
CA ALA A 150 13.48 7.79 10.47
C ALA A 150 12.78 6.51 10.92
N GLY A 151 13.36 5.81 11.89
CA GLY A 151 12.78 4.67 12.59
C GLY A 151 13.18 3.30 12.03
N LEU A 152 14.01 3.25 10.99
CA LEU A 152 14.52 2.01 10.40
C LEU A 152 16.01 1.77 10.67
N GLU A 153 16.62 2.56 11.55
CA GLU A 153 18.01 2.37 11.97
C GLU A 153 18.20 0.97 12.57
N CYS A 154 19.34 0.35 12.27
CA CYS A 154 19.68 -1.04 12.63
C CYS A 154 18.78 -2.13 12.02
N CYS A 155 17.82 -1.77 11.18
CA CYS A 155 17.06 -2.76 10.42
C CYS A 155 17.83 -3.23 9.19
N ASP A 156 17.73 -4.53 8.90
CA ASP A 156 18.29 -5.09 7.67
C ASP A 156 17.35 -4.86 6.48
N TYR A 157 17.93 -4.68 5.32
CA TYR A 157 17.20 -4.54 4.06
C TYR A 157 17.92 -5.17 2.88
N HIS A 158 17.16 -5.49 1.84
CA HIS A 158 17.68 -5.80 0.52
C HIS A 158 17.68 -4.54 -0.33
N ASP A 159 18.86 -4.18 -0.87
CA ASP A 159 19.06 -3.02 -1.74
C ASP A 159 18.87 -3.45 -3.20
N LYS A 160 17.73 -3.08 -3.79
CA LYS A 160 17.42 -3.46 -5.17
C LYS A 160 18.27 -2.69 -6.19
N VAL A 161 18.78 -1.51 -5.82
CA VAL A 161 19.71 -0.74 -6.65
C VAL A 161 21.08 -1.40 -6.67
N ASP A 162 21.42 -2.19 -5.64
CA ASP A 162 22.67 -2.94 -5.54
C ASP A 162 22.42 -4.47 -5.59
N ASN A 163 21.75 -4.92 -6.64
CA ASN A 163 21.51 -6.35 -6.93
C ASN A 163 20.97 -7.16 -5.74
N PHE A 164 20.05 -6.58 -4.97
CA PHE A 164 19.48 -7.18 -3.75
C PHE A 164 20.51 -7.52 -2.66
N ALA A 165 21.63 -6.83 -2.62
CA ALA A 165 22.60 -6.99 -1.54
C ALA A 165 21.93 -6.73 -0.18
N ARG A 166 22.15 -7.64 0.79
CA ARG A 166 21.67 -7.46 2.16
C ARG A 166 22.56 -6.46 2.88
N LYS A 167 21.95 -5.44 3.44
CA LYS A 167 22.62 -4.35 4.18
C LYS A 167 21.86 -4.03 5.45
N THR A 168 22.51 -3.30 6.37
CA THR A 168 21.90 -2.79 7.59
C THR A 168 21.82 -1.27 7.51
N GLN A 169 20.66 -0.69 7.84
CA GLN A 169 20.44 0.74 7.83
C GLN A 169 21.26 1.44 8.92
N ARG A 170 21.94 2.51 8.54
CA ARG A 170 22.64 3.41 9.46
C ARG A 170 22.00 4.79 9.42
N GLY A 171 21.49 5.24 10.58
CA GLY A 171 20.81 6.52 10.71
C GLY A 171 19.53 6.63 9.85
N ASP A 172 19.03 7.85 9.69
CA ASP A 172 17.87 8.15 8.85
C ASP A 172 18.19 7.95 7.37
N ILE A 173 17.17 7.58 6.59
CA ILE A 173 17.28 7.49 5.14
C ILE A 173 17.19 8.90 4.56
N ALA A 174 18.21 9.31 3.80
CA ALA A 174 18.21 10.50 2.96
C ALA A 174 18.31 10.10 1.49
N PHE A 175 17.84 10.96 0.61
CA PHE A 175 17.70 10.68 -0.82
C PHE A 175 18.70 11.54 -1.62
N ASN A 176 19.91 11.00 -1.83
CA ASN A 176 20.96 11.62 -2.66
C ASN A 176 21.08 10.94 -4.04
N GLY A 177 20.16 10.07 -4.38
CA GLY A 177 20.08 9.29 -5.60
C GLY A 177 18.92 8.33 -5.55
N GLU A 178 18.88 7.34 -6.42
CA GLU A 178 17.85 6.29 -6.40
C GLU A 178 17.95 5.44 -5.13
N VAL A 179 16.82 5.23 -4.48
CA VAL A 179 16.69 4.36 -3.30
C VAL A 179 15.52 3.42 -3.53
N ASP A 180 15.80 2.12 -3.60
CA ASP A 180 14.77 1.06 -3.65
C ASP A 180 15.19 -0.06 -2.70
N ARG A 181 14.60 -0.11 -1.52
CA ARG A 181 14.96 -0.99 -0.40
C ARG A 181 13.77 -1.76 0.10
N VAL A 182 13.97 -3.02 0.43
CA VAL A 182 13.00 -3.86 1.12
C VAL A 182 13.54 -4.17 2.50
N TYR A 183 13.01 -3.52 3.52
CA TYR A 183 13.33 -3.82 4.92
C TYR A 183 12.65 -5.10 5.34
N VAL A 184 13.38 -6.00 5.97
CA VAL A 184 12.95 -7.36 6.32
C VAL A 184 13.10 -7.61 7.82
N ASP A 185 12.33 -8.57 8.31
CA ASP A 185 12.39 -9.04 9.71
C ASP A 185 12.25 -7.92 10.76
N THR A 186 11.49 -6.87 10.43
CA THR A 186 11.29 -5.74 11.32
C THR A 186 9.82 -5.36 11.51
N PRO A 187 9.32 -5.24 12.75
CA PRO A 187 8.03 -4.65 13.05
C PRO A 187 8.08 -3.11 13.13
N ALA A 188 9.25 -2.50 12.90
CA ALA A 188 9.46 -1.08 13.12
C ALA A 188 8.49 -0.21 12.33
N ASP A 189 8.00 0.83 12.99
CA ASP A 189 7.32 1.94 12.34
C ASP A 189 8.36 2.86 11.70
N CYS A 190 7.97 3.54 10.64
CA CYS A 190 8.81 4.59 10.08
C CYS A 190 8.10 5.95 10.09
N VAL A 191 8.90 7.01 10.07
CA VAL A 191 8.43 8.39 10.10
C VAL A 191 9.10 9.18 9.00
N ILE A 192 8.30 9.68 8.05
CA ILE A 192 8.79 10.69 7.11
C ILE A 192 8.81 12.03 7.83
N VAL A 193 9.97 12.66 7.86
CA VAL A 193 10.18 14.03 8.36
C VAL A 193 10.24 14.95 7.15
N ASP A 194 9.25 15.83 7.02
CA ASP A 194 9.10 16.76 5.88
C ASP A 194 9.20 18.20 6.39
N ALA A 195 10.37 18.77 6.23
CA ALA A 195 10.65 20.14 6.68
C ALA A 195 9.89 21.20 5.83
N GLY A 196 9.72 20.95 4.53
CA GLY A 196 9.04 21.87 3.63
C GLY A 196 7.56 22.02 3.92
N LEU A 197 6.85 20.90 4.18
CA LEU A 197 5.45 20.91 4.63
C LEU A 197 5.30 21.03 6.16
N LYS A 198 6.41 21.17 6.90
CA LYS A 198 6.43 21.29 8.37
C LYS A 198 5.62 20.22 9.08
N ARG A 199 5.75 18.97 8.62
CA ARG A 199 4.99 17.84 9.16
C ARG A 199 5.82 16.58 9.30
N ARG A 200 5.26 15.62 10.04
CA ARG A 200 5.75 14.24 10.12
C ARG A 200 4.62 13.31 9.72
N ILE A 201 4.93 12.30 8.91
CA ILE A 201 3.99 11.23 8.55
C ILE A 201 4.52 9.96 9.19
N ARG A 202 3.82 9.45 10.22
CA ARG A 202 4.13 8.16 10.82
C ARG A 202 3.39 7.06 10.08
N ILE A 203 4.12 6.05 9.67
CA ILE A 203 3.62 4.83 9.05
C ILE A 203 3.83 3.70 10.06
N ALA A 204 2.73 3.23 10.63
CA ALA A 204 2.71 2.08 11.51
C ALA A 204 2.16 0.87 10.78
N LYS A 205 2.67 -0.31 11.08
CA LYS A 205 2.21 -1.57 10.47
C LYS A 205 2.03 -2.66 11.52
N THR A 206 1.14 -3.59 11.22
CA THR A 206 0.95 -4.83 11.98
C THR A 206 0.66 -5.97 11.00
N GLY A 207 1.07 -7.20 11.32
CA GLY A 207 0.86 -8.37 10.46
C GLY A 207 1.85 -8.49 9.30
N SER A 208 2.80 -7.55 9.17
CA SER A 208 3.90 -7.62 8.22
C SER A 208 5.23 -7.33 8.91
N LEU A 209 6.26 -8.08 8.54
CA LEU A 209 7.65 -7.87 8.98
C LEU A 209 8.52 -7.24 7.87
N SER A 210 7.90 -6.76 6.79
CA SER A 210 8.60 -6.08 5.70
C SER A 210 8.03 -4.68 5.44
N THR A 211 8.90 -3.78 5.00
CA THR A 211 8.57 -2.39 4.65
C THR A 211 9.33 -1.98 3.41
#